data_9b6ae526a033630bcf09957f9078d6bb
#
_entry.id   9b6ae526a033630bcf09957f9078d6bb
#
_cell.length_a   1.000
_cell.length_b   1.000
_cell.length_c   1.000
_cell.angle_alpha   90.00
_cell.angle_beta   90.00
_cell.angle_gamma   90.00
#
_symmetry.space_group_name_H-M   'P 1'
#
loop_
_entity.id
_entity.type
_entity.pdbx_description
1 polymer ?
#
loop_
_entity_poly.entity_id
_entity_poly.type
_entity_poly.pdbx_seq_one_letter_code
_entity_poly.pdbx_strand_id
1 'polypeptide(L)'
;MKLTIEMKRRIIRFTTVIGVIITIVGSIYISQSEYFQPDGGFSDFLKRLGFMAPIIFILVQISQIVYPIIPLGLTNVIGDLLFGHLWGFLFNTMGMIIGSAINFVIGARFGHAVIRAFISDDDYIKYMGIMNHGHRFKRLLRIGFLAPIFPDDIFCMIAGVSNMRFKQFIGIVIAYRPVSVFIYTYFTSNFIQVVFDYFS
;
A
#
# COMPACT_ATOMS: atom_id res chain seq x y z
N MET A 1 9.77 13.99 -27.66
CA MET A 1 9.72 12.59 -28.17
C MET A 1 8.58 11.89 -27.44
N LYS A 2 7.43 11.66 -28.10
CA LYS A 2 6.28 10.99 -27.48
C LYS A 2 6.57 9.50 -27.43
N LEU A 3 6.72 8.92 -26.23
CA LEU A 3 6.90 7.49 -26.01
C LEU A 3 5.70 6.73 -26.61
N THR A 4 5.97 5.76 -27.46
CA THR A 4 4.95 4.89 -28.05
C THR A 4 4.26 4.06 -26.94
N ILE A 5 2.98 3.74 -27.09
CA ILE A 5 2.19 2.97 -26.10
C ILE A 5 2.88 1.67 -25.71
N GLU A 6 3.49 0.97 -26.68
CA GLU A 6 4.25 -0.26 -26.41
C GLU A 6 5.50 -0.03 -25.55
N MET A 7 6.18 1.10 -25.74
CA MET A 7 7.36 1.46 -24.94
C MET A 7 6.96 1.79 -23.51
N LYS A 8 5.84 2.49 -23.30
CA LYS A 8 5.27 2.73 -21.95
C LYS A 8 4.90 1.42 -21.25
N ARG A 9 4.23 0.49 -21.94
CA ARG A 9 3.88 -0.84 -21.41
C ARG A 9 5.14 -1.66 -21.06
N ARG A 10 6.18 -1.61 -21.86
CA ARG A 10 7.45 -2.31 -21.61
C ARG A 10 8.16 -1.71 -20.38
N ILE A 11 8.18 -0.38 -20.25
CA ILE A 11 8.75 0.30 -19.09
C ILE A 11 7.95 -0.07 -17.82
N ILE A 12 6.62 -0.01 -17.84
CA ILE A 12 5.79 -0.38 -16.69
C ILE A 12 6.03 -1.83 -16.29
N ARG A 13 6.03 -2.76 -17.26
CA ARG A 13 6.29 -4.17 -16.96
C ARG A 13 7.69 -4.39 -16.38
N PHE A 14 8.69 -3.71 -16.93
CA PHE A 14 10.08 -3.80 -16.48
C PHE A 14 10.24 -3.23 -15.06
N THR A 15 9.67 -2.05 -14.78
CA THR A 15 9.69 -1.44 -13.43
C THR A 15 8.92 -2.26 -12.40
N THR A 16 7.81 -2.89 -12.79
CA THR A 16 7.06 -3.80 -11.91
C THR A 16 7.87 -5.03 -11.56
N VAL A 17 8.50 -5.68 -12.57
CA VAL A 17 9.34 -6.86 -12.34
C VAL A 17 10.56 -6.51 -11.47
N ILE A 18 11.22 -5.40 -11.73
CA ILE A 18 12.32 -4.91 -10.88
C ILE A 18 11.80 -4.64 -9.45
N GLY A 19 10.67 -3.98 -9.30
CA GLY A 19 10.05 -3.73 -8.00
C GLY A 19 9.79 -5.02 -7.22
N VAL A 20 9.24 -6.05 -7.88
CA VAL A 20 9.02 -7.38 -7.27
C VAL A 20 10.33 -8.03 -6.86
N ILE A 21 11.36 -8.00 -7.73
CA ILE A 21 12.68 -8.56 -7.42
C ILE A 21 13.31 -7.84 -6.22
N ILE A 22 13.32 -6.51 -6.22
CA ILE A 22 13.83 -5.71 -5.10
C ILE A 22 13.09 -6.05 -3.81
N THR A 23 11.77 -6.25 -3.89
CA THR A 23 10.93 -6.62 -2.76
C THR A 23 11.34 -7.98 -2.20
N ILE A 24 11.46 -9.00 -3.05
CA ILE A 24 11.84 -10.36 -2.63
C ILE A 24 13.26 -10.36 -2.06
N VAL A 25 14.23 -9.80 -2.79
CA VAL A 25 15.63 -9.74 -2.35
C VAL A 25 15.77 -8.91 -1.09
N GLY A 26 15.09 -7.77 -1.01
CA GLY A 26 15.07 -6.91 0.17
C GLY A 26 14.47 -7.61 1.39
N SER A 27 13.39 -8.36 1.23
CA SER A 27 12.77 -9.13 2.31
C SER A 27 13.72 -10.22 2.82
N ILE A 28 14.38 -10.95 1.91
CA ILE A 28 15.38 -11.97 2.26
C ILE A 28 16.57 -11.32 2.99
N TYR A 29 17.07 -10.20 2.48
CA TYR A 29 18.18 -9.49 3.10
C TYR A 29 17.83 -8.98 4.49
N ILE A 30 16.66 -8.38 4.66
CA ILE A 30 16.17 -7.89 5.96
C ILE A 30 16.05 -9.04 6.95
N SER A 31 15.49 -10.17 6.54
CA SER A 31 15.25 -11.32 7.40
C SER A 31 16.54 -12.03 7.84
N GLN A 32 17.58 -12.00 7.00
CA GLN A 32 18.89 -12.62 7.31
C GLN A 32 19.88 -11.65 7.96
N SER A 33 19.61 -10.36 7.94
CA SER A 33 20.51 -9.36 8.48
C SER A 33 20.42 -9.31 10.01
N GLU A 34 21.55 -9.52 10.70
CA GLU A 34 21.66 -9.34 12.15
C GLU A 34 21.21 -7.94 12.61
N TYR A 35 21.29 -6.94 11.72
CA TYR A 35 20.86 -5.58 12.00
C TYR A 35 19.35 -5.50 12.29
N PHE A 36 18.53 -6.35 11.64
CA PHE A 36 17.06 -6.37 11.77
C PHE A 36 16.56 -7.45 12.74
N GLN A 37 17.44 -8.21 13.39
CA GLN A 37 17.03 -9.14 14.44
C GLN A 37 16.50 -8.38 15.68
N PRO A 38 15.73 -9.04 16.56
CA PRO A 38 15.11 -8.41 17.73
C PRO A 38 16.08 -7.62 18.61
N ASP A 39 17.35 -8.05 18.70
CA ASP A 39 18.42 -7.38 19.44
C ASP A 39 19.47 -6.72 18.53
N GLY A 40 19.16 -6.52 17.27
CA GLY A 40 20.05 -5.90 16.28
C GLY A 40 20.07 -4.37 16.31
N GLY A 41 20.98 -3.78 15.54
CA GLY A 41 21.16 -2.32 15.48
C GLY A 41 19.90 -1.53 15.15
N PHE A 42 18.95 -2.16 14.45
CA PHE A 42 17.66 -1.55 14.16
C PHE A 42 16.76 -1.43 15.40
N SER A 43 16.76 -2.46 16.27
CA SER A 43 16.09 -2.42 17.57
C SER A 43 16.66 -1.27 18.44
N ASP A 44 17.97 -1.10 18.43
CA ASP A 44 18.64 -0.02 19.18
C ASP A 44 18.34 1.36 18.59
N PHE A 45 18.25 1.47 17.26
CA PHE A 45 17.77 2.69 16.61
C PHE A 45 16.35 3.05 17.03
N LEU A 46 15.43 2.07 17.07
CA LEU A 46 14.07 2.29 17.54
C LEU A 46 13.99 2.64 19.02
N LYS A 47 14.80 1.99 19.87
CA LYS A 47 14.90 2.32 21.29
C LYS A 47 15.35 3.77 21.49
N ARG A 48 16.29 4.26 20.65
CA ARG A 48 16.74 5.68 20.66
C ARG A 48 15.64 6.65 20.22
N LEU A 49 14.80 6.26 19.25
CA LEU A 49 13.65 7.07 18.84
C LEU A 49 12.53 7.08 19.89
N GLY A 50 12.46 6.07 20.76
CA GLY A 50 11.46 5.95 21.81
C GLY A 50 10.03 6.13 21.27
N PHE A 51 9.24 6.99 21.90
CA PHE A 51 7.85 7.24 21.49
C PHE A 51 7.70 7.88 20.10
N MET A 52 8.77 8.40 19.50
CA MET A 52 8.76 8.97 18.16
C MET A 52 8.76 7.87 17.07
N ALA A 53 9.23 6.67 17.38
CA ALA A 53 9.30 5.58 16.39
C ALA A 53 7.95 5.24 15.74
N PRO A 54 6.84 5.06 16.48
CA PRO A 54 5.53 4.83 15.88
C PRO A 54 5.05 6.00 15.01
N ILE A 55 5.33 7.23 15.44
CA ILE A 55 4.92 8.44 14.71
C ILE A 55 5.63 8.49 13.36
N ILE A 56 6.94 8.31 13.36
CA ILE A 56 7.76 8.29 12.13
C ILE A 56 7.30 7.15 11.22
N PHE A 57 7.05 5.97 11.77
CA PHE A 57 6.56 4.84 11.00
C PHE A 57 5.20 5.13 10.33
N ILE A 58 4.24 5.70 11.07
CA ILE A 58 2.93 6.07 10.53
C ILE A 58 3.09 7.11 9.41
N LEU A 59 3.98 8.10 9.57
CA LEU A 59 4.25 9.07 8.51
C LEU A 59 4.85 8.44 7.26
N VAL A 60 5.77 7.49 7.42
CA VAL A 60 6.32 6.70 6.30
C VAL A 60 5.21 5.90 5.63
N GLN A 61 4.35 5.24 6.39
CA GLN A 61 3.22 4.48 5.87
C GLN A 61 2.23 5.37 5.09
N ILE A 62 1.91 6.56 5.61
CA ILE A 62 1.08 7.55 4.91
C ILE A 62 1.75 7.96 3.59
N SER A 63 3.04 8.26 3.62
CA SER A 63 3.76 8.69 2.42
C SER A 63 3.76 7.62 1.33
N GLN A 64 3.87 6.35 1.70
CA GLN A 64 3.82 5.21 0.79
C GLN A 64 2.46 5.06 0.11
N ILE A 65 1.37 5.33 0.82
CA ILE A 65 0.01 5.25 0.27
C ILE A 65 -0.27 6.40 -0.67
N VAL A 66 0.25 7.59 -0.35
CA VAL A 66 0.08 8.78 -1.22
C VAL A 66 0.97 8.68 -2.45
N TYR A 67 2.19 8.20 -2.29
CA TYR A 67 3.15 8.00 -3.37
C TYR A 67 3.83 6.63 -3.23
N PRO A 68 3.31 5.59 -3.91
CA PRO A 68 3.76 4.21 -3.75
C PRO A 68 5.17 4.03 -4.34
N ILE A 69 6.20 4.17 -3.49
CA ILE A 69 7.60 3.92 -3.85
C ILE A 69 7.95 2.45 -3.60
N ILE A 70 7.48 1.90 -2.47
CA ILE A 70 7.76 0.53 -2.05
C ILE A 70 6.58 -0.35 -2.46
N PRO A 71 6.77 -1.31 -3.36
CA PRO A 71 5.69 -2.18 -3.82
C PRO A 71 5.29 -3.23 -2.76
N LEU A 72 4.08 -3.80 -2.94
CA LEU A 72 3.62 -5.04 -2.31
C LEU A 72 3.52 -5.04 -0.77
N GLY A 73 3.25 -3.90 -0.15
CA GLY A 73 2.94 -3.88 1.29
C GLY A 73 4.10 -4.28 2.22
N LEU A 74 5.36 -4.19 1.76
CA LEU A 74 6.55 -4.43 2.59
C LEU A 74 6.55 -3.62 3.88
N THR A 75 6.02 -2.40 3.83
CA THR A 75 5.88 -1.56 5.01
C THR A 75 5.03 -2.22 6.10
N ASN A 76 4.03 -3.05 5.72
CA ASN A 76 3.21 -3.78 6.69
C ASN A 76 4.05 -4.83 7.43
N VAL A 77 4.91 -5.55 6.70
CA VAL A 77 5.83 -6.55 7.28
C VAL A 77 6.86 -5.87 8.18
N ILE A 78 7.43 -4.75 7.72
CA ILE A 78 8.36 -3.96 8.52
C ILE A 78 7.68 -3.52 9.82
N GLY A 79 6.45 -3.02 9.77
CA GLY A 79 5.70 -2.64 10.97
C GLY A 79 5.53 -3.79 11.96
N ASP A 80 5.23 -4.98 11.46
CA ASP A 80 5.07 -6.20 12.25
C ASP A 80 6.40 -6.62 12.94
N LEU A 81 7.48 -6.59 12.18
CA LEU A 81 8.82 -6.91 12.71
C LEU A 81 9.30 -5.89 13.75
N LEU A 82 8.98 -4.59 13.58
CA LEU A 82 9.46 -3.52 14.43
C LEU A 82 8.72 -3.39 15.75
N PHE A 83 7.41 -3.50 15.70
CA PHE A 83 6.52 -3.20 16.81
C PHE A 83 5.81 -4.44 17.35
N GLY A 84 6.05 -5.60 16.72
CA GLY A 84 5.32 -6.84 16.99
C GLY A 84 3.92 -6.83 16.37
N HIS A 85 3.29 -8.02 16.36
CA HIS A 85 2.04 -8.25 15.63
C HIS A 85 0.91 -7.26 15.97
N LEU A 86 0.69 -6.96 17.25
CA LEU A 86 -0.42 -6.11 17.67
C LEU A 86 -0.16 -4.64 17.32
N TRP A 87 0.97 -4.09 17.74
CA TRP A 87 1.29 -2.68 17.52
C TRP A 87 1.61 -2.40 16.05
N GLY A 88 2.32 -3.31 15.38
CA GLY A 88 2.54 -3.24 13.93
C GLY A 88 1.24 -3.20 13.15
N PHE A 89 0.30 -4.08 13.48
CA PHE A 89 -1.06 -4.06 12.89
C PHE A 89 -1.77 -2.73 13.13
N LEU A 90 -1.74 -2.21 14.35
CA LEU A 90 -2.41 -0.94 14.68
C LEU A 90 -1.80 0.24 13.93
N PHE A 91 -0.46 0.36 13.93
CA PHE A 91 0.22 1.47 13.26
C PHE A 91 0.10 1.39 11.73
N ASN A 92 0.20 0.21 11.14
CA ASN A 92 -0.08 -0.02 9.73
C ASN A 92 -1.51 0.40 9.38
N THR A 93 -2.48 -0.08 10.13
CA THR A 93 -3.90 0.25 9.92
C THR A 93 -4.16 1.75 10.03
N MET A 94 -3.60 2.41 11.04
CA MET A 94 -3.72 3.87 11.20
C MET A 94 -3.13 4.62 10.01
N GLY A 95 -1.90 4.27 9.61
CA GLY A 95 -1.24 4.88 8.45
C GLY A 95 -2.05 4.70 7.16
N MET A 96 -2.58 3.48 6.94
CA MET A 96 -3.39 3.18 5.76
C MET A 96 -4.73 3.93 5.76
N ILE A 97 -5.41 4.06 6.89
CA ILE A 97 -6.66 4.84 6.98
C ILE A 97 -6.39 6.31 6.68
N ILE A 98 -5.37 6.89 7.31
CA ILE A 98 -5.03 8.30 7.12
C ILE A 98 -4.56 8.56 5.68
N GLY A 99 -3.67 7.72 5.14
CA GLY A 99 -3.21 7.82 3.76
C GLY A 99 -4.33 7.71 2.74
N SER A 100 -5.28 6.77 2.95
CA SER A 100 -6.48 6.65 2.10
C SER A 100 -7.36 7.88 2.16
N ALA A 101 -7.54 8.49 3.34
CA ALA A 101 -8.29 9.73 3.51
C ALA A 101 -7.61 10.89 2.76
N ILE A 102 -6.27 10.98 2.84
CA ILE A 102 -5.48 11.97 2.09
C ILE A 102 -5.65 11.76 0.58
N ASN A 103 -5.55 10.52 0.09
CA ASN A 103 -5.75 10.21 -1.33
C ASN A 103 -7.15 10.60 -1.81
N PHE A 104 -8.18 10.35 -1.01
CA PHE A 104 -9.53 10.84 -1.31
C PHE A 104 -9.57 12.36 -1.46
N VAL A 105 -8.98 13.10 -0.51
CA VAL A 105 -8.94 14.58 -0.54
C VAL A 105 -8.13 15.09 -1.74
N ILE A 106 -7.01 14.45 -2.06
CA ILE A 106 -6.21 14.76 -3.25
C ILE A 106 -7.06 14.58 -4.51
N GLY A 107 -7.75 13.45 -4.65
CA GLY A 107 -8.66 13.21 -5.77
C GLY A 107 -9.78 14.24 -5.84
N ALA A 108 -10.43 14.56 -4.71
CA ALA A 108 -11.50 15.54 -4.65
C ALA A 108 -11.04 16.96 -5.01
N ARG A 109 -9.80 17.33 -4.65
CA ARG A 109 -9.27 18.70 -4.84
C ARG A 109 -8.63 18.90 -6.20
N PHE A 110 -7.84 17.92 -6.67
CA PHE A 110 -7.07 18.03 -7.91
C PHE A 110 -7.75 17.32 -9.10
N GLY A 111 -8.79 16.55 -8.83
CA GLY A 111 -9.63 15.94 -9.84
C GLY A 111 -8.90 14.95 -10.77
N HIS A 112 -9.36 14.92 -12.02
CA HIS A 112 -8.89 13.95 -13.01
C HIS A 112 -7.39 14.09 -13.37
N ALA A 113 -6.80 15.26 -13.21
CA ALA A 113 -5.41 15.51 -13.60
C ALA A 113 -4.42 14.67 -12.76
N VAL A 114 -4.66 14.56 -11.46
CA VAL A 114 -3.79 13.78 -10.59
C VAL A 114 -3.88 12.29 -10.88
N ILE A 115 -5.08 11.77 -11.17
CA ILE A 115 -5.26 10.35 -11.47
C ILE A 115 -4.51 9.98 -12.75
N ARG A 116 -4.59 10.82 -13.79
CA ARG A 116 -3.86 10.63 -15.06
C ARG A 116 -2.33 10.66 -14.91
N ALA A 117 -1.82 11.25 -13.84
CA ALA A 117 -0.38 11.22 -13.55
C ALA A 117 0.09 9.84 -13.06
N PHE A 118 -0.81 9.03 -12.46
CA PHE A 118 -0.46 7.73 -11.86
C PHE A 118 -0.83 6.53 -12.74
N ILE A 119 -1.82 6.67 -13.64
CA ILE A 119 -2.31 5.56 -14.47
C ILE A 119 -2.29 5.91 -15.96
N SER A 120 -2.35 4.86 -16.81
CA SER A 120 -2.47 5.02 -18.26
C SER A 120 -3.83 5.61 -18.66
N ASP A 121 -3.91 6.25 -19.84
CA ASP A 121 -5.18 6.78 -20.34
C ASP A 121 -6.24 5.68 -20.54
N ASP A 122 -5.84 4.46 -20.93
CA ASP A 122 -6.75 3.32 -21.09
C ASP A 122 -7.35 2.90 -19.74
N ASP A 123 -6.50 2.78 -18.70
CA ASP A 123 -6.96 2.47 -17.34
C ASP A 123 -7.83 3.59 -16.79
N TYR A 124 -7.47 4.83 -17.06
CA TYR A 124 -8.26 5.99 -16.67
C TYR A 124 -9.68 5.91 -17.23
N ILE A 125 -9.85 5.67 -18.55
CA ILE A 125 -11.15 5.55 -19.20
C ILE A 125 -11.95 4.39 -18.58
N LYS A 126 -11.31 3.25 -18.38
CA LYS A 126 -11.92 2.05 -17.76
C LYS A 126 -12.43 2.35 -16.36
N TYR A 127 -11.61 2.97 -15.52
CA TYR A 127 -11.98 3.24 -14.11
C TYR A 127 -13.02 4.34 -13.99
N MET A 128 -12.95 5.37 -14.85
CA MET A 128 -13.99 6.42 -14.90
C MET A 128 -15.34 5.87 -15.35
N GLY A 129 -15.35 4.91 -16.28
CA GLY A 129 -16.59 4.19 -16.67
C GLY A 129 -17.25 3.48 -15.50
N ILE A 130 -16.45 2.83 -14.62
CA ILE A 130 -16.97 2.14 -13.43
C ILE A 130 -17.46 3.13 -12.36
N MET A 131 -16.77 4.27 -12.21
CA MET A 131 -17.11 5.32 -11.24
C MET A 131 -18.53 5.86 -11.44
N ASN A 132 -18.99 5.99 -12.69
CA ASN A 132 -20.32 6.50 -13.01
C ASN A 132 -21.46 5.58 -12.51
N HIS A 133 -21.15 4.34 -12.15
CA HIS A 133 -22.11 3.38 -11.59
C HIS A 133 -21.98 3.30 -10.07
N GLY A 134 -22.46 4.29 -9.35
CA GLY A 134 -22.26 4.49 -7.91
C GLY A 134 -22.31 3.25 -7.00
N HIS A 135 -23.30 2.35 -7.15
CA HIS A 135 -23.38 1.11 -6.37
C HIS A 135 -22.31 0.09 -6.77
N ARG A 136 -22.00 -0.03 -8.06
CA ARG A 136 -20.94 -0.92 -8.58
C ARG A 136 -19.57 -0.46 -8.13
N PHE A 137 -19.34 0.86 -8.14
CA PHE A 137 -18.09 1.44 -7.67
C PHE A 137 -17.87 1.18 -6.17
N LYS A 138 -18.87 1.38 -5.31
CA LYS A 138 -18.78 1.06 -3.88
C LYS A 138 -18.49 -0.43 -3.63
N ARG A 139 -19.12 -1.32 -4.41
CA ARG A 139 -18.85 -2.77 -4.32
C ARG A 139 -17.43 -3.09 -4.74
N LEU A 140 -16.96 -2.51 -5.85
CA LEU A 140 -15.60 -2.69 -6.35
C LEU A 140 -14.57 -2.21 -5.32
N LEU A 141 -14.79 -1.04 -4.70
CA LEU A 141 -13.91 -0.50 -3.68
C LEU A 141 -13.79 -1.44 -2.47
N ARG A 142 -14.91 -2.00 -1.98
CA ARG A 142 -14.92 -2.97 -0.86
C ARG A 142 -14.14 -4.24 -1.20
N ILE A 143 -14.41 -4.83 -2.38
CA ILE A 143 -13.73 -6.04 -2.83
C ILE A 143 -12.26 -5.75 -3.11
N GLY A 144 -11.97 -4.59 -3.71
CA GLY A 144 -10.62 -4.19 -4.06
C GLY A 144 -9.71 -4.06 -2.84
N PHE A 145 -10.21 -3.52 -1.72
CA PHE A 145 -9.43 -3.46 -0.48
C PHE A 145 -9.05 -4.84 0.08
N LEU A 146 -9.78 -5.88 -0.27
CA LEU A 146 -9.46 -7.26 0.14
C LEU A 146 -8.54 -7.97 -0.84
N ALA A 147 -8.40 -7.47 -2.05
CA ALA A 147 -7.62 -8.11 -3.11
C ALA A 147 -6.17 -7.58 -3.12
N PRO A 148 -5.15 -8.43 -2.93
CA PRO A 148 -3.76 -8.01 -2.73
C PRO A 148 -3.11 -7.31 -3.93
N ILE A 149 -3.64 -7.47 -5.14
CA ILE A 149 -3.05 -6.91 -6.38
C ILE A 149 -3.85 -5.69 -6.87
N PHE A 150 -4.89 -5.32 -6.14
CA PHE A 150 -5.75 -4.22 -6.55
C PHE A 150 -5.11 -2.85 -6.26
N PRO A 151 -5.12 -1.90 -7.21
CA PRO A 151 -4.52 -0.58 -7.01
C PRO A 151 -5.41 0.31 -6.13
N ASP A 152 -5.65 -0.12 -4.92
CA ASP A 152 -6.59 0.44 -3.96
C ASP A 152 -6.30 1.91 -3.59
N ASP A 153 -5.04 2.32 -3.62
CA ASP A 153 -4.65 3.70 -3.34
C ASP A 153 -5.11 4.67 -4.43
N ILE A 154 -5.03 4.24 -5.71
CA ILE A 154 -5.56 5.00 -6.84
C ILE A 154 -7.09 5.04 -6.77
N PHE A 155 -7.73 3.95 -6.36
CA PHE A 155 -9.19 3.92 -6.18
C PHE A 155 -9.67 4.82 -5.05
N CYS A 156 -8.84 5.10 -4.04
CA CYS A 156 -9.12 6.14 -3.05
C CYS A 156 -9.17 7.55 -3.70
N MET A 157 -8.23 7.85 -4.61
CA MET A 157 -8.25 9.10 -5.37
C MET A 157 -9.48 9.17 -6.31
N ILE A 158 -9.81 8.08 -7.00
CA ILE A 158 -11.00 7.98 -7.86
C ILE A 158 -12.28 8.18 -7.05
N ALA A 159 -12.35 7.65 -5.82
CA ALA A 159 -13.46 7.88 -4.92
C ALA A 159 -13.64 9.36 -4.59
N GLY A 160 -12.52 10.10 -4.44
CA GLY A 160 -12.54 11.55 -4.24
C GLY A 160 -13.06 12.35 -5.43
N VAL A 161 -12.80 11.89 -6.65
CA VAL A 161 -13.34 12.50 -7.89
C VAL A 161 -14.81 12.14 -8.09
N SER A 162 -15.23 11.00 -7.56
CA SER A 162 -16.61 10.52 -7.69
C SER A 162 -17.60 11.34 -6.83
N ASN A 163 -18.90 11.13 -7.07
CA ASN A 163 -19.96 11.69 -6.24
C ASN A 163 -20.09 11.01 -4.85
N MET A 164 -19.07 10.24 -4.40
CA MET A 164 -19.09 9.59 -3.11
C MET A 164 -18.83 10.59 -2.00
N ARG A 165 -19.69 10.59 -0.96
CA ARG A 165 -19.48 11.43 0.23
C ARG A 165 -18.29 10.89 1.04
N PHE A 166 -17.45 11.78 1.57
CA PHE A 166 -16.29 11.39 2.41
C PHE A 166 -16.69 10.44 3.56
N LYS A 167 -17.82 10.69 4.24
CA LYS A 167 -18.31 9.82 5.31
C LYS A 167 -18.59 8.38 4.86
N GLN A 168 -19.07 8.20 3.63
CA GLN A 168 -19.31 6.87 3.07
C GLN A 168 -18.00 6.17 2.70
N PHE A 169 -17.05 6.92 2.16
CA PHE A 169 -15.73 6.45 1.81
C PHE A 169 -14.97 6.00 3.06
N ILE A 170 -14.83 6.88 4.05
CA ILE A 170 -14.07 6.57 5.26
C ILE A 170 -14.68 5.40 6.06
N GLY A 171 -16.00 5.25 6.04
CA GLY A 171 -16.67 4.07 6.63
C GLY A 171 -16.27 2.76 5.95
N ILE A 172 -16.12 2.76 4.62
CA ILE A 172 -15.60 1.59 3.88
C ILE A 172 -14.13 1.35 4.26
N VAL A 173 -13.31 2.40 4.27
CA VAL A 173 -11.89 2.30 4.62
C VAL A 173 -11.69 1.71 6.02
N ILE A 174 -12.37 2.24 7.04
CA ILE A 174 -12.27 1.75 8.42
C ILE A 174 -12.74 0.29 8.54
N ALA A 175 -13.73 -0.13 7.76
CA ALA A 175 -14.23 -1.51 7.81
C ALA A 175 -13.32 -2.52 7.09
N TYR A 176 -12.68 -2.13 6.00
CA TYR A 176 -11.98 -3.08 5.12
C TYR A 176 -10.44 -2.98 5.19
N ARG A 177 -9.85 -1.82 5.51
CA ARG A 177 -8.39 -1.68 5.64
C ARG A 177 -7.79 -2.55 6.76
N PRO A 178 -8.38 -2.64 7.97
CA PRO A 178 -7.87 -3.56 8.99
C PRO A 178 -7.85 -5.02 8.51
N VAL A 179 -8.91 -5.45 7.80
CA VAL A 179 -8.98 -6.81 7.25
C VAL A 179 -7.90 -7.01 6.19
N SER A 180 -7.69 -6.03 5.33
CA SER A 180 -6.63 -6.05 4.32
C SER A 180 -5.24 -6.18 4.97
N VAL A 181 -4.93 -5.35 5.97
CA VAL A 181 -3.64 -5.42 6.71
C VAL A 181 -3.46 -6.80 7.34
N PHE A 182 -4.49 -7.32 7.99
CA PHE A 182 -4.43 -8.65 8.60
C PHE A 182 -4.13 -9.76 7.59
N ILE A 183 -4.86 -9.76 6.46
CA ILE A 183 -4.65 -10.71 5.37
C ILE A 183 -3.21 -10.60 4.84
N TYR A 184 -2.74 -9.40 4.55
CA TYR A 184 -1.39 -9.16 4.04
C TYR A 184 -0.31 -9.65 4.99
N THR A 185 -0.38 -9.25 6.26
CA THR A 185 0.60 -9.65 7.28
C THR A 185 0.60 -11.17 7.45
N TYR A 186 -0.57 -11.79 7.56
CA TYR A 186 -0.69 -13.24 7.73
C TYR A 186 -0.11 -14.01 6.53
N PHE A 187 -0.47 -13.65 5.30
CA PHE A 187 0.04 -14.34 4.11
C PHE A 187 1.54 -14.13 3.93
N THR A 188 2.04 -12.92 4.17
CA THR A 188 3.46 -12.62 3.98
C THR A 188 4.31 -13.31 5.04
N SER A 189 3.89 -13.34 6.30
CA SER A 189 4.61 -14.04 7.37
C SER A 189 4.69 -15.55 7.11
N ASN A 190 3.57 -16.18 6.71
CA ASN A 190 3.56 -17.61 6.38
C ASN A 190 4.38 -17.91 5.11
N PHE A 191 4.32 -17.04 4.09
CA PHE A 191 5.12 -17.22 2.87
C PHE A 191 6.62 -17.14 3.17
N ILE A 192 7.03 -16.20 4.00
CA ILE A 192 8.42 -16.08 4.46
C ILE A 192 8.85 -17.34 5.19
N GLN A 193 8.05 -17.87 6.13
CA GLN A 193 8.38 -19.12 6.85
C GLN A 193 8.53 -20.30 5.90
N VAL A 194 7.60 -20.52 4.98
CA VAL A 194 7.66 -21.62 4.00
C VAL A 194 8.93 -21.51 3.14
N VAL A 195 9.32 -20.31 2.72
CA VAL A 195 10.55 -20.10 1.96
C VAL A 195 11.78 -20.45 2.81
N PHE A 196 11.81 -20.05 4.08
CA PHE A 196 12.90 -20.41 4.98
C PHE A 196 13.01 -21.93 5.21
N ASP A 197 11.89 -22.59 5.49
CA ASP A 197 11.86 -24.05 5.72
C ASP A 197 12.31 -24.84 4.49
N TYR A 198 12.12 -24.28 3.28
CA TYR A 198 12.54 -24.93 2.04
C TYR A 198 14.04 -24.78 1.74
N PHE A 199 14.68 -23.70 2.24
CA PHE A 199 16.09 -23.40 2.00
C PHE A 199 17.01 -23.70 3.20
N SER A 200 16.46 -24.15 4.34
CA SER A 200 17.19 -24.65 5.52
C SER A 200 17.37 -26.14 5.44
#